data_41532c11cd45b29a54256d8039542e4e
#
_entry.id   41532c11cd45b29a54256d8039542e4e
#
_cell.length_a   1.000
_cell.length_b   1.000
_cell.length_c   1.000
_cell.angle_alpha   90.00
_cell.angle_beta   90.00
_cell.angle_gamma   90.00
#
_symmetry.space_group_name_H-M   'P 1'
#
loop_
_entity.id
_entity.type
_entity.pdbx_description
1 polymer ?
#
loop_
_entity_poly.entity_id
_entity_poly.type
_entity_poly.pdbx_seq_one_letter_code
_entity_poly.pdbx_strand_id
1 'polypeptide(L)'
;MTKIDKILSKILIDPYDQTPLTTTANDEGDIISVESQNGKSYPVINGVIDFEGGGNYADNFGDQWTRFPKLQLDSFNGTTISRDRFLGALKLSSSELRGKLIFDVGCGTGRFAEIALESGAFVIGLDYSSAAYVAAKNLKRYKNFRAIRGDIYKLPFKKHSFDLVYCLGVLQHTPDVERAFKSLPPVVKHSGSLTVDYYWKRFRSLLGWKYIIRLITSKLKEQTTLKILRVV
;
A
#
# COMPACT_ATOMS: atom_id res chain seq x y z
N MET A 1 0.51 -23.62 -0.16
CA MET A 1 0.57 -22.26 0.42
C MET A 1 2.01 -21.82 0.63
N THR A 2 2.36 -20.64 0.16
CA THR A 2 3.68 -20.03 0.41
C THR A 2 3.84 -19.66 1.90
N LYS A 3 5.07 -19.32 2.31
CA LYS A 3 5.32 -18.93 3.72
C LYS A 3 4.53 -17.68 4.09
N ILE A 4 4.40 -16.70 3.19
CA ILE A 4 3.63 -15.48 3.47
C ILE A 4 2.13 -15.77 3.55
N ASP A 5 1.58 -16.68 2.76
CA ASP A 5 0.16 -17.05 2.85
C ASP A 5 -0.16 -17.71 4.18
N LYS A 6 0.74 -18.58 4.68
CA LYS A 6 0.62 -19.19 6.01
C LYS A 6 0.69 -18.14 7.14
N ILE A 7 1.47 -17.09 6.96
CA ILE A 7 1.52 -15.97 7.90
C ILE A 7 0.21 -15.18 7.81
N LEU A 8 -0.18 -14.80 6.61
CA LEU A 8 -1.37 -13.98 6.36
C LEU A 8 -2.63 -14.63 6.92
N SER A 9 -2.86 -15.93 6.65
CA SER A 9 -4.02 -16.68 7.19
C SER A 9 -4.11 -16.71 8.71
N LYS A 10 -2.97 -16.56 9.43
CA LYS A 10 -2.96 -16.52 10.89
C LYS A 10 -3.28 -15.16 11.48
N ILE A 11 -3.00 -14.09 10.73
CA ILE A 11 -3.13 -12.71 11.23
C ILE A 11 -4.35 -11.98 10.68
N LEU A 12 -4.99 -12.50 9.62
CA LEU A 12 -6.21 -11.90 9.06
C LEU A 12 -7.38 -11.98 10.04
N ILE A 13 -8.10 -10.87 10.13
CA ILE A 13 -9.39 -10.74 10.82
C ILE A 13 -10.35 -9.94 9.94
N ASP A 14 -11.64 -10.12 10.17
CA ASP A 14 -12.67 -9.32 9.51
C ASP A 14 -12.51 -7.85 9.89
N PRO A 15 -12.42 -6.91 8.92
CA PRO A 15 -12.22 -5.48 9.21
C PRO A 15 -13.43 -4.82 9.89
N TYR A 16 -14.60 -5.47 9.91
CA TYR A 16 -15.83 -4.89 10.44
C TYR A 16 -16.18 -5.40 11.83
N ASP A 17 -16.06 -6.72 12.08
CA ASP A 17 -16.41 -7.33 13.36
C ASP A 17 -15.22 -7.89 14.15
N GLN A 18 -14.00 -7.82 13.56
CA GLN A 18 -12.73 -8.25 14.16
C GLN A 18 -12.64 -9.76 14.46
N THR A 19 -13.54 -10.57 13.89
CA THR A 19 -13.49 -12.03 14.01
C THR A 19 -12.42 -12.63 13.10
N PRO A 20 -11.86 -13.81 13.42
CA PRO A 20 -10.91 -14.49 12.55
C PRO A 20 -11.51 -14.80 11.18
N LEU A 21 -10.71 -14.65 10.14
CA LEU A 21 -11.05 -15.04 8.77
C LEU A 21 -10.48 -16.42 8.44
N THR A 22 -11.26 -17.20 7.70
CA THR A 22 -10.82 -18.47 7.12
C THR A 22 -10.36 -18.24 5.69
N THR A 23 -9.21 -18.82 5.33
CA THR A 23 -8.66 -18.73 3.97
C THR A 23 -8.63 -20.10 3.34
N THR A 24 -9.12 -20.22 2.10
CA THR A 24 -9.00 -21.44 1.30
C THR A 24 -7.94 -21.22 0.22
N ALA A 25 -7.11 -22.24 -0.01
CA ALA A 25 -6.08 -22.21 -1.05
C ALA A 25 -6.38 -23.26 -2.12
N ASN A 26 -5.96 -22.99 -3.37
CA ASN A 26 -5.96 -23.99 -4.45
C ASN A 26 -4.81 -25.00 -4.32
N ASP A 27 -4.72 -25.95 -5.24
CA ASP A 27 -3.66 -26.99 -5.27
C ASP A 27 -2.26 -26.39 -5.42
N GLU A 28 -2.13 -25.22 -6.03
CA GLU A 28 -0.87 -24.48 -6.15
C GLU A 28 -0.50 -23.75 -4.85
N GLY A 29 -1.45 -23.69 -3.90
CA GLY A 29 -1.28 -23.09 -2.59
C GLY A 29 -1.53 -21.57 -2.57
N ASP A 30 -2.12 -20.99 -3.62
CA ASP A 30 -2.54 -19.61 -3.63
C ASP A 30 -3.91 -19.45 -2.95
N ILE A 31 -4.07 -18.41 -2.14
CA ILE A 31 -5.36 -18.08 -1.50
C ILE A 31 -6.37 -17.71 -2.59
N ILE A 32 -7.51 -18.40 -2.61
CA ILE A 32 -8.59 -18.21 -3.60
C ILE A 32 -9.91 -17.75 -2.98
N SER A 33 -10.09 -17.94 -1.67
CA SER A 33 -11.23 -17.38 -0.96
C SER A 33 -10.85 -16.94 0.45
N VAL A 34 -11.60 -15.97 0.96
CA VAL A 34 -11.49 -15.47 2.33
C VAL A 34 -12.90 -15.30 2.87
N GLU A 35 -13.21 -15.95 3.99
CA GLU A 35 -14.55 -15.98 4.56
C GLU A 35 -14.56 -15.62 6.04
N SER A 36 -15.55 -14.83 6.46
CA SER A 36 -15.79 -14.52 7.86
C SER A 36 -16.59 -15.64 8.53
N GLN A 37 -16.56 -15.67 9.85
CA GLN A 37 -17.38 -16.62 10.64
C GLN A 37 -18.89 -16.42 10.43
N ASN A 38 -19.31 -15.23 10.02
CA ASN A 38 -20.69 -14.87 9.73
C ASN A 38 -21.11 -15.21 8.28
N GLY A 39 -20.27 -15.94 7.53
CA GLY A 39 -20.57 -16.35 6.16
C GLY A 39 -20.36 -15.25 5.10
N LYS A 40 -19.77 -14.10 5.45
CA LYS A 40 -19.40 -13.08 4.48
C LYS A 40 -18.14 -13.52 3.72
N SER A 41 -18.22 -13.56 2.40
CA SER A 41 -17.09 -13.88 1.53
C SER A 41 -16.47 -12.61 0.99
N TYR A 42 -15.12 -12.57 0.97
CA TYR A 42 -14.33 -11.51 0.37
C TYR A 42 -13.64 -12.04 -0.87
N PRO A 43 -13.82 -11.39 -2.04
CA PRO A 43 -13.25 -11.87 -3.28
C PRO A 43 -11.72 -11.80 -3.27
N VAL A 44 -11.11 -12.77 -3.92
CA VAL A 44 -9.66 -12.76 -4.24
C VAL A 44 -9.53 -12.60 -5.74
N ILE A 45 -9.13 -11.41 -6.17
CA ILE A 45 -9.05 -11.04 -7.59
C ILE A 45 -7.59 -10.89 -7.97
N ASN A 46 -7.10 -11.72 -8.90
CA ASN A 46 -5.69 -11.72 -9.32
C ASN A 46 -4.69 -11.83 -8.14
N GLY A 47 -5.04 -12.60 -7.11
CA GLY A 47 -4.23 -12.80 -5.92
C GLY A 47 -4.27 -11.66 -4.90
N VAL A 48 -5.16 -10.67 -5.09
CA VAL A 48 -5.44 -9.58 -4.16
C VAL A 48 -6.73 -9.87 -3.40
N ILE A 49 -6.66 -9.89 -2.07
CA ILE A 49 -7.86 -9.96 -1.23
C ILE A 49 -8.51 -8.59 -1.24
N ASP A 50 -9.79 -8.52 -1.64
CA ASP A 50 -10.52 -7.26 -1.76
C ASP A 50 -11.59 -7.16 -0.67
N PHE A 51 -11.38 -6.27 0.30
CA PHE A 51 -12.33 -5.97 1.37
C PHE A 51 -13.30 -4.84 1.01
N GLU A 52 -13.07 -4.11 -0.10
CA GLU A 52 -13.82 -2.88 -0.40
C GLU A 52 -14.91 -3.04 -1.46
N GLY A 53 -14.69 -3.85 -2.48
CA GLY A 53 -15.70 -4.24 -3.49
C GLY A 53 -16.31 -3.12 -4.35
N GLY A 54 -15.94 -1.84 -4.16
CA GLY A 54 -16.57 -0.70 -4.85
C GLY A 54 -15.65 0.49 -5.06
N GLY A 55 -16.18 1.58 -5.62
CA GLY A 55 -15.50 2.85 -5.80
C GLY A 55 -15.36 3.64 -4.49
N ASN A 56 -14.31 4.44 -4.37
CA ASN A 56 -14.01 5.19 -3.16
C ASN A 56 -13.26 6.50 -3.43
N TYR A 57 -12.96 7.30 -2.38
CA TYR A 57 -12.29 8.60 -2.50
C TYR A 57 -10.87 8.52 -3.11
N ALA A 58 -10.26 7.35 -3.14
CA ALA A 58 -8.92 7.14 -3.65
C ALA A 58 -8.89 6.67 -5.12
N ASP A 59 -10.02 6.57 -5.81
CA ASP A 59 -10.11 6.05 -7.18
C ASP A 59 -9.25 6.87 -8.17
N ASN A 60 -9.16 8.20 -8.00
CA ASN A 60 -8.28 9.04 -8.81
C ASN A 60 -6.80 8.62 -8.73
N PHE A 61 -6.35 8.12 -7.56
CA PHE A 61 -5.00 7.56 -7.42
C PHE A 61 -4.90 6.22 -8.12
N GLY A 62 -5.93 5.38 -8.02
CA GLY A 62 -5.99 4.11 -8.73
C GLY A 62 -5.85 4.27 -10.23
N ASP A 63 -6.57 5.24 -10.83
CA ASP A 63 -6.50 5.57 -12.25
C ASP A 63 -5.10 6.04 -12.66
N GLN A 64 -4.49 6.93 -11.87
CA GLN A 64 -3.12 7.40 -12.12
C GLN A 64 -2.14 6.22 -12.15
N TRP A 65 -2.20 5.34 -11.18
CA TRP A 65 -1.29 4.21 -11.06
C TRP A 65 -1.55 3.11 -12.11
N THR A 66 -2.78 2.98 -12.56
CA THR A 66 -3.12 2.09 -13.68
C THR A 66 -2.52 2.59 -15.00
N ARG A 67 -2.51 3.91 -15.21
CA ARG A 67 -1.89 4.53 -16.42
C ARG A 67 -0.37 4.51 -16.40
N PHE A 68 0.25 4.66 -15.21
CA PHE A 68 1.69 4.74 -15.03
C PHE A 68 2.20 3.71 -14.01
N PRO A 69 2.00 2.39 -14.29
CA PRO A 69 2.13 1.35 -13.28
C PRO A 69 3.55 1.19 -12.73
N LYS A 70 4.58 1.54 -13.50
CA LYS A 70 5.98 1.30 -13.13
C LYS A 70 6.81 2.58 -12.92
N LEU A 71 6.20 3.76 -13.09
CA LEU A 71 6.93 5.04 -13.10
C LEU A 71 7.78 5.29 -11.83
N GLN A 72 7.39 4.72 -10.71
CA GLN A 72 8.09 4.92 -9.44
C GLN A 72 8.97 3.74 -9.00
N LEU A 73 9.05 2.68 -9.78
CA LEU A 73 9.89 1.51 -9.46
C LEU A 73 11.34 1.77 -9.88
N ASP A 74 12.26 1.65 -8.94
CA ASP A 74 13.70 1.83 -9.23
C ASP A 74 14.19 0.79 -10.24
N SER A 75 13.70 -0.45 -10.18
CA SER A 75 14.03 -1.52 -11.12
C SER A 75 13.63 -1.20 -12.57
N PHE A 76 12.60 -0.39 -12.76
CA PHE A 76 12.14 0.03 -14.08
C PHE A 76 12.88 1.26 -14.60
N ASN A 77 13.15 2.22 -13.70
CA ASN A 77 13.78 3.50 -14.07
C ASN A 77 15.31 3.46 -14.04
N GLY A 78 15.91 2.40 -13.50
CA GLY A 78 17.35 2.31 -13.31
C GLY A 78 17.91 3.33 -12.31
N THR A 79 17.09 3.72 -11.31
CA THR A 79 17.45 4.70 -10.28
C THR A 79 17.51 4.06 -8.89
N THR A 80 17.99 4.81 -7.90
CA THR A 80 17.97 4.44 -6.48
C THR A 80 17.09 5.37 -5.64
N ILE A 81 16.33 6.24 -6.29
CA ILE A 81 15.55 7.31 -5.62
C ILE A 81 14.55 6.75 -4.60
N SER A 82 13.88 5.65 -4.94
CA SER A 82 12.93 5.01 -4.02
C SER A 82 13.65 4.32 -2.88
N ARG A 83 14.75 3.64 -3.16
CA ARG A 83 15.60 2.98 -2.18
C ARG A 83 16.14 3.98 -1.15
N ASP A 84 16.76 5.05 -1.63
CA ASP A 84 17.39 6.06 -0.77
C ASP A 84 16.36 6.74 0.13
N ARG A 85 15.20 7.10 -0.44
CA ARG A 85 14.08 7.65 0.34
C ARG A 85 13.55 6.66 1.38
N PHE A 86 13.35 5.40 1.01
CA PHE A 86 12.78 4.38 1.87
C PHE A 86 13.70 4.06 3.05
N LEU A 87 14.94 3.68 2.77
CA LEU A 87 15.92 3.35 3.81
C LEU A 87 16.25 4.56 4.69
N GLY A 88 16.35 5.76 4.08
CA GLY A 88 16.54 7.00 4.83
C GLY A 88 15.37 7.34 5.76
N ALA A 89 14.12 7.11 5.34
CA ALA A 89 12.94 7.30 6.18
C ALA A 89 12.90 6.31 7.34
N LEU A 90 13.23 5.05 7.09
CA LEU A 90 13.25 4.00 8.11
C LEU A 90 14.46 4.12 9.06
N LYS A 91 15.53 4.77 8.64
CA LYS A 91 16.86 4.76 9.31
C LYS A 91 17.37 3.33 9.53
N LEU A 92 17.13 2.45 8.57
CA LEU A 92 17.55 1.05 8.58
C LEU A 92 18.34 0.74 7.32
N SER A 93 19.25 -0.22 7.43
CA SER A 93 19.93 -0.84 6.28
C SER A 93 19.07 -1.94 5.65
N SER A 94 19.35 -2.30 4.42
CA SER A 94 18.68 -3.42 3.73
C SER A 94 18.83 -4.75 4.48
N SER A 95 19.96 -4.99 5.15
CA SER A 95 20.21 -6.23 5.92
C SER A 95 19.29 -6.37 7.13
N GLU A 96 18.89 -5.26 7.75
CA GLU A 96 18.00 -5.24 8.90
C GLU A 96 16.54 -5.55 8.53
N LEU A 97 16.18 -5.48 7.26
CA LEU A 97 14.84 -5.82 6.77
C LEU A 97 14.67 -7.32 6.52
N ARG A 98 15.77 -8.06 6.37
CA ARG A 98 15.74 -9.49 6.03
C ARG A 98 14.92 -10.30 7.04
N GLY A 99 13.96 -11.08 6.51
CA GLY A 99 13.12 -11.98 7.29
C GLY A 99 12.04 -11.30 8.13
N LYS A 100 11.99 -9.97 8.20
CA LYS A 100 10.92 -9.23 8.88
C LYS A 100 9.60 -9.35 8.14
N LEU A 101 8.50 -9.38 8.88
CA LEU A 101 7.16 -9.19 8.36
C LEU A 101 6.83 -7.69 8.37
N ILE A 102 6.68 -7.12 7.19
CA ILE A 102 6.53 -5.69 6.98
C ILE A 102 5.14 -5.38 6.42
N PHE A 103 4.52 -4.33 6.94
CA PHE A 103 3.26 -3.81 6.44
C PHE A 103 3.47 -2.46 5.73
N ASP A 104 3.15 -2.44 4.42
CA ASP A 104 3.19 -1.26 3.56
C ASP A 104 1.78 -0.67 3.46
N VAL A 105 1.54 0.44 4.13
CA VAL A 105 0.23 1.09 4.20
C VAL A 105 0.13 2.18 3.13
N GLY A 106 -0.80 1.99 2.19
CA GLY A 106 -0.88 2.80 0.98
C GLY A 106 0.22 2.43 -0.01
N CYS A 107 0.32 1.14 -0.32
CA CYS A 107 1.44 0.59 -1.09
C CYS A 107 1.52 1.10 -2.55
N GLY A 108 0.43 1.70 -3.07
CA GLY A 108 0.37 2.22 -4.43
C GLY A 108 0.77 1.14 -5.45
N THR A 109 1.77 1.43 -6.25
CA THR A 109 2.30 0.51 -7.27
C THR A 109 3.31 -0.51 -6.74
N GLY A 110 3.60 -0.51 -5.43
CA GLY A 110 4.59 -1.36 -4.78
C GLY A 110 6.00 -0.75 -4.72
N ARG A 111 6.12 0.57 -4.84
CA ARG A 111 7.38 1.33 -4.91
C ARG A 111 8.37 0.99 -3.80
N PHE A 112 7.92 1.04 -2.54
CA PHE A 112 8.76 0.77 -1.38
C PHE A 112 8.77 -0.72 -1.01
N ALA A 113 7.65 -1.42 -1.29
CA ALA A 113 7.56 -2.86 -1.13
C ALA A 113 8.65 -3.58 -1.95
N GLU A 114 8.95 -3.13 -3.18
CA GLU A 114 10.01 -3.71 -4.01
C GLU A 114 11.36 -3.72 -3.27
N ILE A 115 11.74 -2.60 -2.64
CA ILE A 115 13.01 -2.46 -1.93
C ILE A 115 13.08 -3.40 -0.71
N ALA A 116 11.98 -3.48 0.05
CA ALA A 116 11.90 -4.38 1.19
C ALA A 116 11.99 -5.86 0.76
N LEU A 117 11.33 -6.23 -0.34
CA LEU A 117 11.36 -7.58 -0.93
C LEU A 117 12.74 -7.97 -1.43
N GLU A 118 13.44 -7.06 -2.11
CA GLU A 118 14.84 -7.24 -2.54
C GLU A 118 15.78 -7.45 -1.35
N SER A 119 15.45 -6.86 -0.20
CA SER A 119 16.18 -7.04 1.05
C SER A 119 15.86 -8.37 1.76
N GLY A 120 14.93 -9.17 1.22
CA GLY A 120 14.54 -10.48 1.77
C GLY A 120 13.47 -10.41 2.87
N ALA A 121 12.70 -9.33 2.93
CA ALA A 121 11.55 -9.21 3.82
C ALA A 121 10.34 -9.98 3.31
N PHE A 122 9.34 -10.20 4.18
CA PHE A 122 7.97 -10.55 3.83
C PHE A 122 7.12 -9.29 3.88
N VAL A 123 6.42 -8.95 2.79
CA VAL A 123 5.68 -7.71 2.71
C VAL A 123 4.20 -7.96 2.43
N ILE A 124 3.35 -7.35 3.23
CA ILE A 124 1.91 -7.23 2.98
C ILE A 124 1.66 -5.76 2.65
N GLY A 125 1.19 -5.49 1.43
CA GLY A 125 0.80 -4.15 0.99
C GLY A 125 -0.70 -3.97 1.09
N LEU A 126 -1.15 -2.83 1.61
CA LEU A 126 -2.56 -2.45 1.61
C LEU A 126 -2.72 -1.13 0.86
N ASP A 127 -3.68 -1.08 -0.05
CA ASP A 127 -4.11 0.16 -0.69
C ASP A 127 -5.63 0.19 -0.80
N TYR A 128 -6.21 1.37 -0.63
CA TYR A 128 -7.66 1.56 -0.70
C TYR A 128 -8.17 1.59 -2.15
N SER A 129 -7.33 2.02 -3.07
CA SER A 129 -7.63 2.13 -4.49
C SER A 129 -7.31 0.84 -5.27
N SER A 130 -7.60 0.86 -6.57
CA SER A 130 -7.20 -0.21 -7.50
C SER A 130 -5.68 -0.36 -7.66
N ALA A 131 -4.86 0.54 -7.09
CA ALA A 131 -3.41 0.42 -7.10
C ALA A 131 -2.90 -0.87 -6.43
N ALA A 132 -3.65 -1.46 -5.48
CA ALA A 132 -3.33 -2.77 -4.90
C ALA A 132 -3.14 -3.86 -5.99
N TYR A 133 -3.98 -3.87 -7.02
CA TYR A 133 -3.87 -4.80 -8.15
C TYR A 133 -2.64 -4.51 -9.01
N VAL A 134 -2.28 -3.22 -9.15
CA VAL A 134 -1.07 -2.81 -9.85
C VAL A 134 0.17 -3.28 -9.10
N ALA A 135 0.21 -3.12 -7.77
CA ALA A 135 1.29 -3.62 -6.93
C ALA A 135 1.44 -5.15 -7.05
N ALA A 136 0.33 -5.89 -6.97
CA ALA A 136 0.33 -7.35 -7.13
C ALA A 136 0.92 -7.77 -8.49
N LYS A 137 0.55 -7.08 -9.57
CA LYS A 137 1.08 -7.33 -10.91
C LYS A 137 2.57 -7.01 -11.03
N ASN A 138 2.99 -5.85 -10.52
CA ASN A 138 4.38 -5.41 -10.58
C ASN A 138 5.33 -6.32 -9.81
N LEU A 139 4.87 -6.78 -8.64
CA LEU A 139 5.67 -7.55 -7.70
C LEU A 139 5.41 -9.06 -7.77
N LYS A 140 4.73 -9.55 -8.82
CA LYS A 140 4.38 -10.97 -9.01
C LYS A 140 5.58 -11.93 -8.92
N ARG A 141 6.78 -11.46 -9.26
CA ARG A 141 8.01 -12.24 -9.17
C ARG A 141 8.41 -12.59 -7.72
N TYR A 142 7.93 -11.83 -6.72
CA TYR A 142 8.27 -12.02 -5.32
C TYR A 142 7.23 -12.91 -4.61
N LYS A 143 7.61 -14.14 -4.28
CA LYS A 143 6.71 -15.07 -3.57
C LYS A 143 6.40 -14.68 -2.13
N ASN A 144 7.14 -13.71 -1.57
CA ASN A 144 7.00 -13.15 -0.22
C ASN A 144 6.24 -11.82 -0.20
N PHE A 145 5.48 -11.48 -1.26
CA PHE A 145 4.58 -10.34 -1.33
C PHE A 145 3.12 -10.77 -1.42
N ARG A 146 2.25 -10.04 -0.73
CA ARG A 146 0.79 -10.08 -0.93
C ARG A 146 0.21 -8.68 -0.86
N ALA A 147 -0.68 -8.38 -1.80
CA ALA A 147 -1.45 -7.13 -1.81
C ALA A 147 -2.87 -7.37 -1.28
N ILE A 148 -3.39 -6.38 -0.60
CA ILE A 148 -4.76 -6.33 -0.08
C ILE A 148 -5.36 -5.00 -0.50
N ARG A 149 -6.59 -5.01 -1.01
CA ARG A 149 -7.38 -3.80 -1.19
C ARG A 149 -8.24 -3.60 0.06
N GLY A 150 -8.03 -2.49 0.77
CA GLY A 150 -8.70 -2.26 2.05
C GLY A 150 -8.48 -0.87 2.63
N ASP A 151 -9.30 -0.54 3.62
CA ASP A 151 -9.35 0.77 4.26
C ASP A 151 -8.36 0.86 5.43
N ILE A 152 -7.55 1.92 5.45
CA ILE A 152 -6.62 2.22 6.55
C ILE A 152 -7.35 2.39 7.89
N TYR A 153 -8.62 2.79 7.86
CA TYR A 153 -9.43 2.94 9.07
C TYR A 153 -9.98 1.63 9.64
N LYS A 154 -9.89 0.53 8.86
CA LYS A 154 -10.42 -0.79 9.18
C LYS A 154 -9.42 -1.86 8.78
N LEU A 155 -8.27 -1.88 9.46
CA LEU A 155 -7.19 -2.80 9.13
C LEU A 155 -7.62 -4.26 9.40
N PRO A 156 -7.46 -5.18 8.42
CA PRO A 156 -7.89 -6.56 8.54
C PRO A 156 -6.83 -7.43 9.24
N PHE A 157 -6.20 -6.94 10.30
CA PHE A 157 -5.10 -7.62 10.96
C PHE A 157 -5.24 -7.66 12.48
N LYS A 158 -4.84 -8.77 13.07
CA LYS A 158 -4.67 -8.90 14.52
C LYS A 158 -3.66 -7.88 15.03
N LYS A 159 -3.86 -7.47 16.29
CA LYS A 159 -2.88 -6.63 17.01
C LYS A 159 -1.50 -7.31 17.05
N HIS A 160 -0.45 -6.50 17.08
CA HIS A 160 0.94 -6.95 17.27
C HIS A 160 1.42 -7.97 16.22
N SER A 161 1.01 -7.79 14.95
CA SER A 161 1.31 -8.72 13.86
C SER A 161 2.63 -8.43 13.15
N PHE A 162 3.02 -7.16 13.00
CA PHE A 162 4.10 -6.75 12.11
C PHE A 162 5.36 -6.31 12.86
N ASP A 163 6.52 -6.69 12.32
CA ASP A 163 7.84 -6.25 12.83
C ASP A 163 8.12 -4.79 12.48
N LEU A 164 7.64 -4.36 11.31
CA LEU A 164 7.76 -2.99 10.80
C LEU A 164 6.46 -2.62 10.08
N VAL A 165 5.95 -1.44 10.41
CA VAL A 165 4.84 -0.79 9.67
C VAL A 165 5.34 0.52 9.12
N TYR A 166 5.07 0.80 7.86
CA TYR A 166 5.34 2.12 7.30
C TYR A 166 4.17 2.64 6.48
N CYS A 167 4.01 3.98 6.52
CA CYS A 167 2.99 4.70 5.78
C CYS A 167 3.63 5.98 5.23
N LEU A 168 4.14 5.92 4.00
CA LEU A 168 4.96 6.98 3.41
C LEU A 168 4.26 7.67 2.24
N GLY A 169 3.98 8.95 2.39
CA GLY A 169 3.33 9.78 1.37
C GLY A 169 1.81 9.52 1.24
N VAL A 170 1.15 9.04 2.29
CA VAL A 170 -0.25 8.57 2.25
C VAL A 170 -1.16 9.35 3.19
N LEU A 171 -0.77 9.54 4.46
CA LEU A 171 -1.65 10.07 5.51
C LEU A 171 -2.31 11.39 5.13
N GLN A 172 -1.61 12.31 4.46
CA GLN A 172 -2.13 13.60 4.03
C GLN A 172 -3.24 13.52 2.96
N HIS A 173 -3.46 12.35 2.38
CA HIS A 173 -4.50 12.08 1.38
C HIS A 173 -5.73 11.38 1.98
N THR A 174 -5.67 11.05 3.26
CA THR A 174 -6.82 10.47 3.97
C THR A 174 -7.77 11.57 4.45
N PRO A 175 -9.10 11.32 4.50
CA PRO A 175 -10.07 12.28 5.01
C PRO A 175 -9.82 12.71 6.46
N ASP A 176 -9.36 11.80 7.32
CA ASP A 176 -9.02 12.03 8.73
C ASP A 176 -7.63 11.46 9.03
N VAL A 177 -6.63 12.34 9.00
CA VAL A 177 -5.22 12.01 9.20
C VAL A 177 -4.95 11.44 10.60
N GLU A 178 -5.58 11.99 11.62
CA GLU A 178 -5.38 11.57 13.01
C GLU A 178 -5.93 10.16 13.23
N ARG A 179 -7.14 9.90 12.76
CA ARG A 179 -7.75 8.57 12.83
C ARG A 179 -6.95 7.54 12.03
N ALA A 180 -6.48 7.91 10.82
CA ALA A 180 -5.63 7.05 10.01
C ALA A 180 -4.32 6.71 10.72
N PHE A 181 -3.66 7.69 11.33
CA PHE A 181 -2.46 7.44 12.13
C PHE A 181 -2.74 6.52 13.32
N LYS A 182 -3.82 6.77 14.07
CA LYS A 182 -4.19 5.98 15.26
C LYS A 182 -4.51 4.51 14.95
N SER A 183 -4.84 4.17 13.71
CA SER A 183 -5.09 2.78 13.29
C SER A 183 -3.80 1.93 13.18
N LEU A 184 -2.63 2.57 13.01
CA LEU A 184 -1.38 1.88 12.70
C LEU A 184 -0.67 1.26 13.92
N PRO A 185 -0.51 1.96 15.08
CA PRO A 185 0.22 1.43 16.23
C PRO A 185 -0.31 0.07 16.74
N PRO A 186 -1.63 -0.21 16.75
CA PRO A 186 -2.14 -1.47 17.28
C PRO A 186 -1.63 -2.72 16.54
N VAL A 187 -1.30 -2.62 15.25
CA VAL A 187 -0.84 -3.78 14.47
C VAL A 187 0.68 -3.98 14.53
N VAL A 188 1.42 -3.04 15.13
CA VAL A 188 2.87 -3.13 15.33
C VAL A 188 3.18 -4.04 16.53
N LYS A 189 4.13 -4.97 16.40
CA LYS A 189 4.62 -5.78 17.54
C LYS A 189 5.22 -4.90 18.62
N HIS A 190 5.25 -5.38 19.86
CA HIS A 190 5.86 -4.64 20.99
C HIS A 190 7.33 -4.27 20.73
N SER A 191 8.09 -5.14 20.05
CA SER A 191 9.47 -4.89 19.62
C SER A 191 9.59 -4.35 18.20
N GLY A 192 8.46 -4.00 17.58
CA GLY A 192 8.39 -3.51 16.21
C GLY A 192 8.58 -2.00 16.11
N SER A 193 8.57 -1.51 14.89
CA SER A 193 8.69 -0.08 14.61
C SER A 193 7.60 0.42 13.66
N LEU A 194 7.22 1.69 13.81
CA LEU A 194 6.29 2.41 12.94
C LEU A 194 7.01 3.62 12.35
N THR A 195 7.00 3.73 11.02
CA THR A 195 7.52 4.91 10.32
C THR A 195 6.41 5.54 9.50
N VAL A 196 6.17 6.82 9.72
CA VAL A 196 5.20 7.62 8.95
C VAL A 196 5.85 8.90 8.46
N ASP A 197 5.42 9.38 7.32
CA ASP A 197 5.72 10.73 6.88
C ASP A 197 4.45 11.50 6.54
N TYR A 198 4.54 12.81 6.55
CA TYR A 198 3.52 13.71 6.04
C TYR A 198 4.17 14.97 5.50
N TYR A 199 3.49 15.64 4.56
CA TYR A 199 4.04 16.84 3.96
C TYR A 199 3.88 18.04 4.89
N TRP A 200 5.01 18.67 5.22
CA TRP A 200 4.99 19.93 5.94
C TRP A 200 4.38 21.02 5.06
N LYS A 201 3.31 21.68 5.56
CA LYS A 201 2.74 22.86 4.91
C LYS A 201 3.70 24.04 5.11
N ARG A 202 4.58 24.29 4.15
CA ARG A 202 5.43 25.48 4.17
C ARG A 202 4.68 26.64 3.52
N PHE A 203 4.56 27.76 4.21
CA PHE A 203 3.92 28.99 3.70
C PHE A 203 4.55 29.45 2.36
N ARG A 204 5.88 29.31 2.22
CA ARG A 204 6.63 29.58 0.98
C ARG A 204 6.25 28.70 -0.21
N SER A 205 5.69 27.53 0.00
CA SER A 205 5.28 26.65 -1.10
C SER A 205 4.05 27.16 -1.84
N LEU A 206 3.23 28.04 -1.22
CA LEU A 206 2.06 28.63 -1.84
C LEU A 206 2.40 29.62 -2.97
N LEU A 207 3.63 30.17 -2.99
CA LEU A 207 4.15 31.09 -4.01
C LEU A 207 4.85 30.38 -5.17
N GLY A 208 4.92 29.06 -5.18
CA GLY A 208 5.56 28.29 -6.25
C GLY A 208 4.73 28.23 -7.52
N TRP A 209 5.36 28.34 -8.69
CA TRP A 209 4.73 28.23 -10.02
C TRP A 209 3.77 27.06 -10.17
N LYS A 210 4.04 25.92 -9.52
CA LYS A 210 3.19 24.76 -9.54
C LYS A 210 1.78 25.02 -8.94
N TYR A 211 1.65 25.93 -7.98
CA TYR A 211 0.35 26.29 -7.40
C TYR A 211 -0.42 27.24 -8.31
N ILE A 212 0.28 28.13 -9.01
CA ILE A 212 -0.34 29.01 -10.02
C ILE A 212 -0.86 28.18 -11.18
N ILE A 213 -0.03 27.24 -11.68
CA ILE A 213 -0.44 26.29 -12.73
C ILE A 213 -1.63 25.44 -12.24
N ARG A 214 -1.62 24.98 -10.99
CA ARG A 214 -2.70 24.19 -10.42
C ARG A 214 -4.03 24.95 -10.33
N LEU A 215 -4.01 26.25 -10.06
CA LEU A 215 -5.23 27.10 -10.08
C LEU A 215 -5.87 27.12 -11.48
N ILE A 216 -5.07 27.07 -12.51
CA ILE A 216 -5.54 27.04 -13.91
C ILE A 216 -5.95 25.61 -14.29
N THR A 217 -5.09 24.62 -14.02
CA THR A 217 -5.33 23.23 -14.45
C THR A 217 -6.42 22.52 -13.65
N SER A 218 -6.69 22.92 -12.40
CA SER A 218 -7.77 22.33 -11.60
C SER A 218 -9.18 22.66 -12.14
N LYS A 219 -9.31 23.67 -12.99
CA LYS A 219 -10.55 24.05 -13.68
C LYS A 219 -10.69 23.43 -15.07
N LEU A 220 -9.65 22.78 -15.58
CA LEU A 220 -9.63 22.14 -16.90
C LEU A 220 -10.05 20.68 -16.79
N LYS A 221 -10.74 20.18 -17.84
CA LYS A 221 -10.97 18.74 -17.97
C LYS A 221 -9.62 18.00 -18.10
N GLU A 222 -9.51 16.84 -17.48
CA GLU A 222 -8.27 16.03 -17.43
C GLU A 222 -7.60 15.86 -18.81
N GLN A 223 -8.41 15.54 -19.84
CA GLN A 223 -7.90 15.39 -21.20
C GLN A 223 -7.23 16.66 -21.77
N THR A 224 -7.72 17.84 -21.40
CA THR A 224 -7.16 19.13 -21.81
C THR A 224 -5.84 19.39 -21.10
N THR A 225 -5.77 19.09 -19.80
CA THR A 225 -4.55 19.19 -19.00
C THR A 225 -3.44 18.29 -19.54
N LEU A 226 -3.78 17.04 -19.87
CA LEU A 226 -2.82 16.08 -20.46
C LEU A 226 -2.31 16.52 -21.83
N LYS A 227 -3.15 17.17 -22.65
CA LYS A 227 -2.70 17.73 -23.93
C LYS A 227 -1.72 18.87 -23.75
N ILE A 228 -1.96 19.77 -22.79
CA ILE A 228 -1.05 20.89 -22.47
C ILE A 228 0.29 20.38 -21.97
N LEU A 229 0.31 19.37 -21.09
CA LEU A 229 1.53 18.80 -20.53
C LEU A 229 2.36 17.98 -21.52
N ARG A 230 1.77 17.57 -22.67
CA ARG A 230 2.51 16.89 -23.74
C ARG A 230 3.24 17.84 -24.70
N VAL A 231 2.95 19.12 -24.62
CA VAL A 231 3.52 20.18 -25.50
C VAL A 231 4.65 20.94 -24.80
N VAL A 232 4.86 20.71 -23.50
CA VAL A 232 5.95 21.26 -22.67
C VAL A 232 6.91 20.13 -22.30
#